data_02297e912c05cd2651a54cb90a51c71a
#
_entry.id   02297e912c05cd2651a54cb90a51c71a
#
_cell.length_a   1.000
_cell.length_b   1.000
_cell.length_c   1.000
_cell.angle_alpha   90.00
_cell.angle_beta   90.00
_cell.angle_gamma   90.00
#
_symmetry.space_group_name_H-M   'P 1'
#
loop_
_entity.id
_entity.type
_entity.pdbx_description
1 polymer ?
#
loop_
_entity_poly.entity_id
_entity_poly.type
_entity_poly.pdbx_seq_one_letter_code
_entity_poly.pdbx_strand_id
1 'polypeptide(L)'
;MQNLGIPSSALLTIHSDRLFAESAYGQRVAREMEARSAVLMAENRRIESELRAEELDLAERRSGITADAFRTLASAFDQKVQETRRAQEAKFLEITTAREEARREFRNISIPILEQIMAETGAAAILEQSTVLLSAEAIDVTDLAISRLDASLGEGSGETLKP
;
A
#
# COMPACT_ATOMS: atom_id res chain seq x y z
N MET A 1 4.22 -31.24 -7.53
CA MET A 1 2.98 -31.41 -6.72
C MET A 1 3.35 -31.14 -5.29
N GLN A 2 3.09 -29.92 -4.80
CA GLN A 2 3.28 -29.58 -3.40
C GLN A 2 2.20 -30.31 -2.59
N ASN A 3 2.66 -31.08 -1.63
CA ASN A 3 1.77 -31.82 -0.75
C ASN A 3 1.14 -30.84 0.25
N LEU A 4 -0.08 -30.37 -0.03
CA LEU A 4 -0.88 -29.53 0.88
C LEU A 4 -1.42 -30.34 2.08
N GLY A 5 -0.67 -31.37 2.51
CA GLY A 5 -0.98 -32.13 3.71
C GLY A 5 -0.88 -31.24 4.95
N ILE A 6 -1.84 -31.40 5.87
CA ILE A 6 -1.83 -30.69 7.16
C ILE A 6 -0.62 -31.17 7.95
N PRO A 7 0.34 -30.30 8.30
CA PRO A 7 1.50 -30.71 9.07
C PRO A 7 1.08 -31.11 10.51
N SER A 8 1.74 -32.12 11.07
CA SER A 8 1.56 -32.52 12.47
C SER A 8 2.78 -32.07 13.27
N SER A 9 2.73 -30.86 13.81
CA SER A 9 3.81 -30.30 14.62
C SER A 9 3.24 -29.38 15.71
N ALA A 10 3.89 -29.35 16.86
CA ALA A 10 3.52 -28.45 17.95
C ALA A 10 3.81 -26.98 17.63
N LEU A 11 4.72 -26.72 16.70
CA LEU A 11 5.05 -25.37 16.22
C LEU A 11 4.94 -25.34 14.70
N LEU A 12 4.33 -24.29 14.20
CA LEU A 12 4.21 -23.98 12.77
C LEU A 12 4.93 -22.66 12.47
N THR A 13 5.26 -22.45 11.21
CA THR A 13 5.84 -21.19 10.75
C THR A 13 5.00 -20.57 9.63
N ILE A 14 5.08 -19.26 9.49
CA ILE A 14 4.39 -18.51 8.46
C ILE A 14 5.26 -17.35 7.98
N HIS A 15 5.18 -17.02 6.69
CA HIS A 15 5.73 -15.81 6.10
C HIS A 15 4.59 -14.77 5.95
N SER A 16 4.44 -13.88 6.90
CA SER A 16 3.35 -12.90 6.91
C SER A 16 3.36 -11.97 5.69
N ASP A 17 4.54 -11.58 5.19
CA ASP A 17 4.65 -10.77 3.99
C ASP A 17 4.21 -11.52 2.73
N ARG A 18 4.58 -12.80 2.59
CA ARG A 18 4.11 -13.66 1.49
C ARG A 18 2.59 -13.90 1.61
N LEU A 19 2.11 -14.19 2.81
CA LEU A 19 0.69 -14.39 3.08
C LEU A 19 -0.14 -13.21 2.57
N PHE A 20 0.30 -11.98 2.84
CA PHE A 20 -0.36 -10.79 2.31
C PHE A 20 -0.17 -10.65 0.80
N ALA A 21 1.07 -10.65 0.31
CA ALA A 21 1.39 -10.31 -1.06
C ALA A 21 0.85 -11.32 -2.09
N GLU A 22 0.79 -12.61 -1.72
CA GLU A 22 0.38 -13.70 -2.63
C GLU A 22 -1.12 -14.02 -2.53
N SER A 23 -1.83 -13.56 -1.47
CA SER A 23 -3.28 -13.71 -1.36
C SER A 23 -4.02 -12.86 -2.40
N ALA A 24 -5.21 -13.30 -2.79
CA ALA A 24 -6.09 -12.54 -3.69
C ALA A 24 -6.41 -11.13 -3.14
N TYR A 25 -6.61 -11.02 -1.82
CA TYR A 25 -6.79 -9.75 -1.12
C TYR A 25 -5.59 -8.81 -1.31
N GLY A 26 -4.39 -9.27 -1.01
CA GLY A 26 -3.17 -8.46 -1.11
C GLY A 26 -2.86 -8.05 -2.55
N GLN A 27 -3.10 -8.93 -3.52
CA GLN A 27 -2.96 -8.62 -4.93
C GLN A 27 -3.96 -7.53 -5.39
N ARG A 28 -5.20 -7.57 -4.91
CA ARG A 28 -6.17 -6.50 -5.15
C ARG A 28 -5.68 -5.17 -4.59
N VAL A 29 -5.24 -5.16 -3.32
CA VAL A 29 -4.71 -3.95 -2.67
C VAL A 29 -3.50 -3.41 -3.44
N ALA A 30 -2.59 -4.27 -3.89
CA ALA A 30 -1.45 -3.86 -4.70
C ALA A 30 -1.87 -3.16 -6.00
N ARG A 31 -2.83 -3.75 -6.74
CA ARG A 31 -3.38 -3.15 -7.98
C ARG A 31 -4.04 -1.79 -7.72
N GLU A 32 -4.82 -1.67 -6.64
CA GLU A 32 -5.48 -0.40 -6.27
C GLU A 32 -4.47 0.69 -5.92
N MET A 33 -3.44 0.36 -5.13
CA MET A 33 -2.40 1.32 -4.76
C MET A 33 -1.54 1.73 -5.96
N GLU A 34 -1.25 0.81 -6.86
CA GLU A 34 -0.56 1.10 -8.11
C GLU A 34 -1.37 2.05 -8.99
N ALA A 35 -2.68 1.79 -9.16
CA ALA A 35 -3.56 2.67 -9.92
C ALA A 35 -3.63 4.08 -9.32
N ARG A 36 -3.79 4.22 -8.01
CA ARG A 36 -3.79 5.51 -7.31
C ARG A 36 -2.44 6.24 -7.48
N SER A 37 -1.34 5.53 -7.37
CA SER A 37 0.00 6.09 -7.56
C SER A 37 0.21 6.56 -8.99
N ALA A 38 -0.26 5.81 -10.00
CA ALA A 38 -0.17 6.20 -11.40
C ALA A 38 -0.97 7.49 -11.70
N VAL A 39 -2.17 7.62 -11.13
CA VAL A 39 -2.98 8.86 -11.24
C VAL A 39 -2.25 10.04 -10.62
N LEU A 40 -1.72 9.88 -9.39
CA LEU A 40 -0.96 10.94 -8.71
C LEU A 40 0.28 11.36 -9.51
N MET A 41 1.02 10.40 -10.07
CA MET A 41 2.19 10.69 -10.90
C MET A 41 1.83 11.44 -12.20
N ALA A 42 0.70 11.10 -12.83
CA ALA A 42 0.22 11.79 -14.00
C ALA A 42 -0.22 13.23 -13.67
N GLU A 43 -0.92 13.42 -12.55
CA GLU A 43 -1.30 14.73 -12.03
C GLU A 43 -0.07 15.58 -11.73
N ASN A 44 0.94 15.02 -11.05
CA ASN A 44 2.18 15.72 -10.75
C ASN A 44 2.90 16.22 -12.00
N ARG A 45 2.99 15.39 -13.04
CA ARG A 45 3.59 15.82 -14.33
C ARG A 45 2.81 16.96 -14.98
N ARG A 46 1.48 16.92 -14.95
CA ARG A 46 0.64 18.00 -15.47
C ARG A 46 0.87 19.30 -14.69
N ILE A 47 0.83 19.22 -13.37
CA ILE A 47 1.05 20.37 -12.47
C ILE A 47 2.44 20.97 -12.70
N GLU A 48 3.48 20.16 -12.79
CA GLU A 48 4.85 20.62 -13.07
C GLU A 48 4.93 21.38 -14.40
N SER A 49 4.27 20.87 -15.44
CA SER A 49 4.21 21.55 -16.74
C SER A 49 3.46 22.88 -16.66
N GLU A 50 2.34 22.95 -15.95
CA GLU A 50 1.55 24.16 -15.74
C GLU A 50 2.34 25.22 -14.95
N LEU A 51 2.99 24.82 -13.85
CA LEU A 51 3.80 25.74 -13.04
C LEU A 51 5.01 26.27 -13.82
N ARG A 52 5.66 25.43 -14.61
CA ARG A 52 6.76 25.86 -15.47
C ARG A 52 6.31 26.88 -16.53
N ALA A 53 5.14 26.67 -17.14
CA ALA A 53 4.58 27.64 -18.11
C ALA A 53 4.24 28.96 -17.44
N GLU A 54 3.68 28.94 -16.23
CA GLU A 54 3.35 30.13 -15.45
C GLU A 54 4.62 30.91 -15.02
N GLU A 55 5.67 30.18 -14.61
CA GLU A 55 6.96 30.79 -14.27
C GLU A 55 7.59 31.51 -15.47
N LEU A 56 7.54 30.90 -16.66
CA LEU A 56 8.02 31.53 -17.89
C LEU A 56 7.20 32.78 -18.26
N ASP A 57 5.87 32.74 -18.19
CA ASP A 57 5.00 33.89 -18.43
C ASP A 57 5.31 35.04 -17.46
N LEU A 58 5.53 34.73 -16.17
CA LEU A 58 5.95 35.72 -15.17
C LEU A 58 7.31 36.36 -15.54
N ALA A 59 8.27 35.56 -15.97
CA ALA A 59 9.59 36.07 -16.40
C ALA A 59 9.49 37.00 -17.61
N GLU A 60 8.65 36.67 -18.59
CA GLU A 60 8.42 37.52 -19.77
C GLU A 60 7.74 38.87 -19.42
N ARG A 61 6.77 38.85 -18.49
CA ARG A 61 6.06 40.04 -18.04
C ARG A 61 6.91 41.01 -17.23
N ARG A 62 8.04 40.57 -16.69
CA ARG A 62 8.89 41.33 -15.77
C ARG A 62 9.29 42.69 -16.33
N SER A 63 9.58 42.79 -17.65
CA SER A 63 10.00 44.05 -18.30
C SER A 63 8.84 44.98 -18.64
N GLY A 64 7.59 44.46 -18.65
CA GLY A 64 6.41 45.24 -19.07
C GLY A 64 5.53 45.74 -17.93
N ILE A 65 5.89 45.46 -16.67
CA ILE A 65 5.09 45.82 -15.48
C ILE A 65 5.96 46.54 -14.44
N THR A 66 5.30 47.21 -13.48
CA THR A 66 6.01 47.84 -12.36
C THR A 66 6.65 46.83 -11.43
N ALA A 67 7.70 47.21 -10.70
CA ALA A 67 8.38 46.35 -9.73
C ALA A 67 7.42 45.84 -8.64
N ASP A 68 6.47 46.67 -8.21
CA ASP A 68 5.49 46.30 -7.19
C ASP A 68 4.45 45.30 -7.72
N ALA A 69 3.97 45.48 -8.94
CA ALA A 69 3.08 44.54 -9.62
C ALA A 69 3.78 43.20 -9.82
N PHE A 70 5.03 43.18 -10.26
CA PHE A 70 5.81 41.96 -10.42
C PHE A 70 5.97 41.24 -9.08
N ARG A 71 6.32 41.97 -8.00
CA ARG A 71 6.49 41.37 -6.65
C ARG A 71 5.22 40.71 -6.15
N THR A 72 4.06 41.33 -6.39
CA THR A 72 2.76 40.77 -6.02
C THR A 72 2.48 39.47 -6.78
N LEU A 73 2.73 39.42 -8.09
CA LEU A 73 2.53 38.22 -8.92
C LEU A 73 3.50 37.10 -8.53
N ALA A 74 4.77 37.42 -8.29
CA ALA A 74 5.77 36.46 -7.88
C ALA A 74 5.43 35.84 -6.50
N SER A 75 4.99 36.65 -5.55
CA SER A 75 4.54 36.17 -4.24
C SER A 75 3.32 35.25 -4.34
N ALA A 76 2.35 35.57 -5.18
CA ALA A 76 1.19 34.73 -5.43
C ALA A 76 1.58 33.38 -6.08
N PHE A 77 2.53 33.40 -7.01
CA PHE A 77 3.07 32.18 -7.62
C PHE A 77 3.80 31.30 -6.61
N ASP A 78 4.67 31.87 -5.77
CA ASP A 78 5.37 31.15 -4.72
C ASP A 78 4.38 30.48 -3.73
N GLN A 79 3.32 31.19 -3.35
CA GLN A 79 2.26 30.65 -2.50
C GLN A 79 1.55 29.47 -3.18
N LYS A 80 1.19 29.61 -4.46
CA LYS A 80 0.58 28.55 -5.26
C LYS A 80 1.46 27.31 -5.31
N VAL A 81 2.78 27.46 -5.53
CA VAL A 81 3.74 26.35 -5.55
C VAL A 81 3.75 25.62 -4.22
N GLN A 82 3.79 26.37 -3.10
CA GLN A 82 3.81 25.77 -1.77
C GLN A 82 2.52 25.03 -1.44
N GLU A 83 1.37 25.62 -1.75
CA GLU A 83 0.04 24.99 -1.53
C GLU A 83 -0.10 23.71 -2.36
N THR A 84 0.33 23.77 -3.62
CA THR A 84 0.33 22.61 -4.50
C THR A 84 1.20 21.48 -3.97
N ARG A 85 2.42 21.76 -3.52
CA ARG A 85 3.31 20.76 -2.91
C ARG A 85 2.67 20.10 -1.72
N ARG A 86 2.10 20.88 -0.79
CA ARG A 86 1.40 20.34 0.39
C ARG A 86 0.24 19.45 0.00
N ALA A 87 -0.54 19.83 -1.00
CA ALA A 87 -1.67 19.04 -1.48
C ALA A 87 -1.21 17.69 -2.08
N GLN A 88 -0.12 17.69 -2.85
CA GLN A 88 0.41 16.45 -3.44
C GLN A 88 1.07 15.55 -2.40
N GLU A 89 1.77 16.11 -1.41
CA GLU A 89 2.30 15.37 -0.26
C GLU A 89 1.19 14.71 0.55
N ALA A 90 0.08 15.41 0.78
CA ALA A 90 -1.08 14.85 1.47
C ALA A 90 -1.67 13.65 0.70
N LYS A 91 -1.84 13.75 -0.62
CA LYS A 91 -2.32 12.63 -1.45
C LYS A 91 -1.38 11.41 -1.41
N PHE A 92 -0.07 11.66 -1.44
CA PHE A 92 0.92 10.58 -1.29
C PHE A 92 0.81 9.88 0.06
N LEU A 93 0.64 10.67 1.13
CA LEU A 93 0.46 10.14 2.49
C LEU A 93 -0.84 9.32 2.60
N GLU A 94 -1.94 9.77 1.98
CA GLU A 94 -3.20 9.02 1.93
C GLU A 94 -3.02 7.64 1.30
N ILE A 95 -2.29 7.54 0.18
CA ILE A 95 -2.00 6.26 -0.48
C ILE A 95 -1.19 5.34 0.45
N THR A 96 -0.18 5.90 1.12
CA THR A 96 0.66 5.13 2.05
C THR A 96 -0.15 4.64 3.25
N THR A 97 -0.96 5.51 3.83
CA THR A 97 -1.83 5.18 4.97
C THR A 97 -2.85 4.10 4.59
N ALA A 98 -3.49 4.23 3.42
CA ALA A 98 -4.44 3.22 2.94
C ALA A 98 -3.80 1.83 2.78
N ARG A 99 -2.54 1.76 2.34
CA ARG A 99 -1.78 0.50 2.27
C ARG A 99 -1.55 -0.12 3.64
N GLU A 100 -1.15 0.69 4.62
CA GLU A 100 -0.91 0.22 5.98
C GLU A 100 -2.21 -0.22 6.67
N GLU A 101 -3.31 0.48 6.43
CA GLU A 101 -4.63 0.10 6.93
C GLU A 101 -5.10 -1.23 6.33
N ALA A 102 -4.95 -1.42 5.02
CA ALA A 102 -5.27 -2.67 4.35
C ALA A 102 -4.45 -3.85 4.91
N ARG A 103 -3.15 -3.66 5.18
CA ARG A 103 -2.30 -4.68 5.83
C ARG A 103 -2.78 -5.01 7.25
N ARG A 104 -3.19 -4.01 8.00
CA ARG A 104 -3.71 -4.20 9.35
C ARG A 104 -5.02 -4.95 9.34
N GLU A 105 -5.93 -4.57 8.46
CA GLU A 105 -7.21 -5.26 8.26
C GLU A 105 -6.99 -6.71 7.85
N PHE A 106 -6.15 -6.96 6.86
CA PHE A 106 -5.80 -8.32 6.41
C PHE A 106 -5.30 -9.19 7.55
N ARG A 107 -4.43 -8.65 8.40
CA ARG A 107 -3.93 -9.37 9.58
C ARG A 107 -5.07 -9.81 10.49
N ASN A 108 -6.01 -8.90 10.77
CA ASN A 108 -7.16 -9.21 11.63
C ASN A 108 -8.06 -10.28 11.00
N ILE A 109 -8.27 -10.23 9.69
CA ILE A 109 -9.09 -11.22 8.96
C ILE A 109 -8.38 -12.58 8.88
N SER A 110 -7.05 -12.59 8.86
CA SER A 110 -6.26 -13.83 8.79
C SER A 110 -6.25 -14.62 10.09
N ILE A 111 -6.41 -13.96 11.24
CA ILE A 111 -6.34 -14.62 12.56
C ILE A 111 -7.28 -15.83 12.68
N PRO A 112 -8.59 -15.73 12.38
CA PRO A 112 -9.50 -16.88 12.50
C PRO A 112 -9.09 -18.09 11.63
N ILE A 113 -8.54 -17.82 10.45
CA ILE A 113 -8.06 -18.89 9.54
C ILE A 113 -6.81 -19.57 10.13
N LEU A 114 -5.90 -18.79 10.69
CA LEU A 114 -4.70 -19.32 11.36
C LEU A 114 -5.05 -20.10 12.62
N GLU A 115 -6.02 -19.64 13.41
CA GLU A 115 -6.53 -20.37 14.58
C GLU A 115 -7.16 -21.70 14.17
N GLN A 116 -7.89 -21.76 13.06
CA GLN A 116 -8.44 -22.99 12.53
C GLN A 116 -7.31 -23.96 12.10
N ILE A 117 -6.27 -23.49 11.43
CA ILE A 117 -5.11 -24.29 11.08
C ILE A 117 -4.43 -24.84 12.34
N MET A 118 -4.25 -24.03 13.37
CA MET A 118 -3.70 -24.48 14.66
C MET A 118 -4.56 -25.59 15.30
N ALA A 119 -5.87 -25.40 15.31
CA ALA A 119 -6.78 -26.39 15.90
C ALA A 119 -6.73 -27.75 15.16
N GLU A 120 -6.68 -27.72 13.83
CA GLU A 120 -6.63 -28.93 13.00
C GLU A 120 -5.29 -29.67 13.09
N THR A 121 -4.19 -28.93 13.27
CA THR A 121 -2.84 -29.50 13.38
C THR A 121 -2.46 -29.92 14.80
N GLY A 122 -3.20 -29.42 15.81
CA GLY A 122 -2.81 -29.52 17.21
C GLY A 122 -1.61 -28.65 17.58
N ALA A 123 -1.28 -27.66 16.77
CA ALA A 123 -0.15 -26.77 17.02
C ALA A 123 -0.44 -25.81 18.19
N ALA A 124 0.57 -25.58 19.01
CA ALA A 124 0.50 -24.67 20.14
C ALA A 124 0.81 -23.21 19.74
N ALA A 125 1.55 -23.00 18.63
CA ALA A 125 1.88 -21.67 18.12
C ALA A 125 2.21 -21.68 16.63
N ILE A 126 1.99 -20.51 16.00
CA ILE A 126 2.50 -20.16 14.67
C ILE A 126 3.52 -19.03 14.87
N LEU A 127 4.72 -19.22 14.36
CA LEU A 127 5.84 -18.28 14.47
C LEU A 127 6.10 -17.62 13.13
N GLU A 128 6.48 -16.34 13.17
CA GLU A 128 6.97 -15.66 11.97
C GLU A 128 8.29 -16.29 11.52
N GLN A 129 8.36 -16.70 10.25
CA GLN A 129 9.52 -17.39 9.68
C GLN A 129 10.81 -16.58 9.82
N SER A 130 10.74 -15.26 9.67
CA SER A 130 11.90 -14.37 9.77
C SER A 130 12.52 -14.31 11.17
N THR A 131 11.82 -14.76 12.21
CA THR A 131 12.30 -14.81 13.60
C THR A 131 12.90 -16.16 13.95
N VAL A 132 12.75 -17.16 13.07
CA VAL A 132 13.24 -18.54 13.30
C VAL A 132 14.56 -18.72 12.55
N LEU A 133 15.61 -19.09 13.29
CA LEU A 133 16.95 -19.29 12.70
C LEU A 133 16.97 -20.45 11.69
N LEU A 134 16.28 -21.53 12.01
CA LEU A 134 16.20 -22.75 11.18
C LEU A 134 14.88 -23.47 11.44
N SER A 135 14.17 -23.81 10.38
CA SER A 135 12.94 -24.63 10.45
C SER A 135 12.86 -25.57 9.26
N ALA A 136 12.15 -26.68 9.44
CA ALA A 136 11.84 -27.54 8.32
C ALA A 136 10.71 -26.94 7.48
N GLU A 137 10.77 -27.09 6.17
CA GLU A 137 9.72 -26.63 5.24
C GLU A 137 8.34 -27.27 5.57
N ALA A 138 8.37 -28.48 6.09
CA ALA A 138 7.15 -29.22 6.46
C ALA A 138 6.27 -28.54 7.52
N ILE A 139 6.79 -27.57 8.27
CA ILE A 139 6.01 -26.82 9.28
C ILE A 139 5.58 -25.43 8.78
N ASP A 140 5.96 -25.05 7.57
CA ASP A 140 5.50 -23.80 6.95
C ASP A 140 4.06 -23.98 6.45
N VAL A 141 3.16 -23.17 6.98
CA VAL A 141 1.73 -23.19 6.63
C VAL A 141 1.33 -22.02 5.71
N THR A 142 2.28 -21.27 5.17
CA THR A 142 1.99 -20.08 4.38
C THR A 142 1.09 -20.39 3.18
N ASP A 143 1.45 -21.38 2.36
CA ASP A 143 0.66 -21.75 1.17
C ASP A 143 -0.73 -22.29 1.53
N LEU A 144 -0.83 -23.06 2.62
CA LEU A 144 -2.11 -23.56 3.14
C LEU A 144 -2.99 -22.38 3.61
N ALA A 145 -2.40 -21.43 4.32
CA ALA A 145 -3.11 -20.26 4.81
C ALA A 145 -3.59 -19.36 3.65
N ILE A 146 -2.76 -19.14 2.61
CA ILE A 146 -3.15 -18.41 1.40
C ILE A 146 -4.34 -19.09 0.73
N SER A 147 -4.26 -20.41 0.51
CA SER A 147 -5.34 -21.18 -0.14
C SER A 147 -6.66 -21.06 0.63
N ARG A 148 -6.63 -21.11 1.96
CA ARG A 148 -7.84 -20.98 2.79
C ARG A 148 -8.39 -19.57 2.84
N LEU A 149 -7.52 -18.57 2.92
CA LEU A 149 -7.91 -17.17 2.84
C LEU A 149 -8.59 -16.86 1.52
N ASP A 150 -8.00 -17.29 0.41
CA ASP A 150 -8.56 -17.05 -0.92
C ASP A 150 -9.89 -17.78 -1.12
N ALA A 151 -10.04 -19.00 -0.59
CA ALA A 151 -11.30 -19.72 -0.64
C ALA A 151 -12.40 -19.07 0.23
N SER A 152 -12.03 -18.43 1.34
CA SER A 152 -12.94 -17.80 2.30
C SER A 152 -13.31 -16.36 1.94
N LEU A 153 -12.33 -15.57 1.51
CA LEU A 153 -12.45 -14.12 1.33
C LEU A 153 -12.43 -13.70 -0.14
N GLY A 154 -11.80 -14.51 -1.01
CA GLY A 154 -11.48 -14.09 -2.36
C GLY A 154 -10.63 -12.82 -2.35
N GLU A 155 -10.95 -11.86 -3.20
CA GLU A 155 -10.32 -10.54 -3.22
C GLU A 155 -10.75 -9.63 -2.07
N GLY A 156 -11.71 -10.06 -1.24
CA GLY A 156 -12.36 -9.24 -0.23
C GLY A 156 -13.34 -8.22 -0.86
N SER A 157 -14.29 -7.71 -0.07
CA SER A 157 -15.15 -6.62 -0.54
C SER A 157 -14.32 -5.34 -0.65
N GLY A 158 -14.27 -4.72 -1.82
CA GLY A 158 -13.61 -3.42 -2.05
C GLY A 158 -14.26 -2.24 -1.30
N GLU A 159 -15.13 -2.52 -0.34
CA GLU A 159 -15.95 -1.55 0.39
C GLU A 159 -15.24 -0.85 1.55
N THR A 160 -14.06 -1.34 1.94
CA THR A 160 -13.31 -0.85 3.10
C THR A 160 -12.36 0.32 2.82
N LEU A 161 -12.16 0.68 1.55
CA LEU A 161 -11.36 1.85 1.18
C LEU A 161 -12.25 3.00 0.70
N LYS A 162 -13.24 3.42 1.51
CA LYS A 162 -13.88 4.72 1.31
C LYS A 162 -12.94 5.84 1.72
N PRO A 163 -12.92 6.94 0.92
CA PRO A 163 -12.07 8.11 1.18
C PRO A 163 -12.41 8.81 2.49
#